data_8da5e0167ef5d780975fad4495ca0b6b
#
_entry.id   8da5e0167ef5d780975fad4495ca0b6b
#
_cell.length_a   1.000
_cell.length_b   1.000
_cell.length_c   1.000
_cell.angle_alpha   90.00
_cell.angle_beta   90.00
_cell.angle_gamma   90.00
#
_symmetry.space_group_name_H-M   'P 1'
#
loop_
_entity.id
_entity.type
_entity.pdbx_description
1 polymer ?
#
loop_
_entity_poly.entity_id
_entity_poly.type
_entity_poly.pdbx_seq_one_letter_code
_entity_poly.pdbx_strand_id
1 'polypeptide(L)'
;MLKIFLKKYDLADSALVKCPMLPPNNLGPDESGVSVNETLYQANPKESHLVVVKRIFKYLKGTPNLGLWYPKGSGFDLKAYFDSDYAGCNLDRKSTSGGCQILDGKLVCWSAKKQSFMAMLLAKTEYVAVAGCCAQVLWIKSQLTDYDVLYDKVPIFYNNTSAIAISKNLVLHPRTKHIDITYHFIRDHILKGNIELHFVPTDLQIADIFTKALAEPSFTRLVTELGNLNVTT
;
A
#
# COMPACT_ATOMS: atom_id res chain seq x y z
N MET A 1 21.06 -7.19 -13.74
CA MET A 1 20.92 -7.36 -12.27
C MET A 1 20.10 -8.59 -11.89
N LEU A 2 18.84 -8.75 -12.35
CA LEU A 2 17.98 -9.91 -12.01
C LEU A 2 18.64 -11.27 -12.28
N LYS A 3 19.28 -11.48 -13.46
CA LYS A 3 19.98 -12.72 -13.81
C LYS A 3 21.06 -13.13 -12.78
N ILE A 4 21.75 -12.17 -12.18
CA ILE A 4 22.78 -12.43 -11.16
C ILE A 4 22.13 -12.97 -9.87
N PHE A 5 21.03 -12.36 -9.43
CA PHE A 5 20.27 -12.83 -8.27
C PHE A 5 19.65 -14.21 -8.51
N LEU A 6 19.06 -14.46 -9.68
CA LEU A 6 18.51 -15.77 -10.02
C LEU A 6 19.56 -16.87 -9.93
N LYS A 7 20.79 -16.61 -10.42
CA LYS A 7 21.91 -17.54 -10.30
C LYS A 7 22.37 -17.71 -8.84
N LYS A 8 22.46 -16.61 -8.08
CA LYS A 8 22.88 -16.62 -6.67
C LYS A 8 21.96 -17.48 -5.79
N TYR A 9 20.65 -17.48 -6.06
CA TYR A 9 19.66 -18.22 -5.29
C TYR A 9 19.22 -19.54 -5.93
N ASP A 10 19.95 -20.01 -6.96
CA ASP A 10 19.64 -21.24 -7.70
C ASP A 10 18.21 -21.27 -8.25
N LEU A 11 17.78 -20.17 -8.86
CA LEU A 11 16.44 -19.98 -9.39
C LEU A 11 16.40 -19.89 -10.93
N ALA A 12 17.54 -20.09 -11.59
CA ALA A 12 17.62 -19.95 -13.05
C ALA A 12 16.61 -20.87 -13.77
N ASP A 13 16.49 -22.11 -13.32
CA ASP A 13 15.59 -23.13 -13.90
C ASP A 13 14.29 -23.33 -13.11
N SER A 14 14.04 -22.48 -12.10
CA SER A 14 12.85 -22.60 -11.28
C SER A 14 11.56 -22.26 -12.02
N ALA A 15 10.46 -22.91 -11.66
CA ALA A 15 9.13 -22.60 -12.16
C ALA A 15 8.74 -21.14 -11.89
N LEU A 16 8.02 -20.52 -12.83
CA LEU A 16 7.48 -19.16 -12.68
C LEU A 16 6.28 -19.15 -11.72
N VAL A 17 6.06 -18.01 -11.08
CA VAL A 17 4.87 -17.78 -10.26
C VAL A 17 4.20 -16.48 -10.69
N LYS A 18 2.87 -16.44 -10.60
CA LYS A 18 2.07 -15.29 -11.06
C LYS A 18 1.79 -14.27 -9.96
N CYS A 19 2.08 -14.62 -8.70
CA CYS A 19 1.89 -13.73 -7.56
C CYS A 19 3.12 -13.80 -6.66
N PRO A 20 3.71 -12.65 -6.26
CA PRO A 20 4.94 -12.62 -5.47
C PRO A 20 4.74 -13.12 -4.03
N MET A 21 3.53 -12.95 -3.49
CA MET A 21 3.21 -13.36 -2.12
C MET A 21 1.82 -13.98 -2.05
N LEU A 22 1.63 -14.97 -1.18
CA LEU A 22 0.34 -15.62 -0.94
C LEU A 22 -0.06 -15.48 0.53
N PRO A 23 -1.36 -15.39 0.83
CA PRO A 23 -1.86 -15.54 2.20
C PRO A 23 -1.64 -16.96 2.74
N PRO A 24 -1.45 -17.13 4.07
CA PRO A 24 -1.16 -16.10 5.05
C PRO A 24 0.28 -15.57 4.92
N ASN A 25 0.46 -14.27 5.17
CA ASN A 25 1.79 -13.64 5.15
C ASN A 25 2.33 -13.52 6.58
N ASN A 26 3.37 -14.28 6.90
CA ASN A 26 4.01 -14.32 8.22
C ASN A 26 5.39 -13.60 8.20
N LEU A 27 5.49 -12.49 7.48
CA LEU A 27 6.73 -11.72 7.41
C LEU A 27 6.92 -10.84 8.66
N GLY A 28 7.38 -11.43 9.72
CA GLY A 28 7.78 -10.77 10.95
C GLY A 28 9.04 -11.42 11.52
N PRO A 29 9.51 -10.99 12.72
CA PRO A 29 10.58 -11.67 13.39
C PRO A 29 10.14 -13.12 13.72
N ASP A 30 10.72 -14.06 13.02
CA ASP A 30 10.48 -15.50 13.22
C ASP A 30 11.54 -16.01 14.19
N GLU A 31 11.29 -15.83 15.50
CA GLU A 31 12.25 -16.16 16.55
C GLU A 31 12.54 -17.66 16.63
N SER A 32 11.54 -18.48 16.30
CA SER A 32 11.63 -19.95 16.34
C SER A 32 12.12 -20.58 15.03
N GLY A 33 12.21 -19.79 13.96
CA GLY A 33 12.58 -20.28 12.63
C GLY A 33 14.04 -20.69 12.51
N VAL A 34 14.31 -21.62 11.59
CA VAL A 34 15.66 -22.06 11.26
C VAL A 34 16.45 -20.91 10.65
N SER A 35 17.64 -20.64 11.20
CA SER A 35 18.55 -19.61 10.67
C SER A 35 19.16 -20.07 9.36
N VAL A 36 19.27 -19.15 8.39
CA VAL A 36 19.96 -19.39 7.12
C VAL A 36 21.26 -18.60 7.07
N ASN A 37 22.09 -18.88 6.09
CA ASN A 37 23.41 -18.27 5.95
C ASN A 37 23.32 -16.73 5.85
N GLU A 38 23.86 -16.03 6.83
CA GLU A 38 23.85 -14.55 6.93
C GLU A 38 24.61 -13.85 5.78
N THR A 39 25.58 -14.54 5.16
CA THR A 39 26.30 -14.02 3.99
C THR A 39 25.37 -13.82 2.78
N LEU A 40 24.28 -14.58 2.70
CA LEU A 40 23.28 -14.47 1.65
C LEU A 40 22.19 -13.46 1.99
N TYR A 41 22.04 -13.13 3.28
CA TYR A 41 20.97 -12.30 3.79
C TYR A 41 21.52 -11.37 4.89
N GLN A 42 21.01 -10.15 4.97
CA GLN A 42 21.37 -9.23 6.07
C GLN A 42 20.38 -9.40 7.23
N ALA A 43 20.88 -9.27 8.47
CA ALA A 43 20.12 -9.23 9.73
C ALA A 43 19.26 -10.48 10.05
N ASN A 44 19.83 -11.45 10.74
CA ASN A 44 19.16 -12.63 11.33
C ASN A 44 18.09 -13.30 10.42
N PRO A 45 18.48 -13.74 9.22
CA PRO A 45 17.56 -14.30 8.24
C PRO A 45 17.10 -15.70 8.65
N LYS A 46 15.82 -15.97 8.43
CA LYS A 46 15.19 -17.25 8.68
C LYS A 46 14.78 -17.93 7.37
N GLU A 47 14.57 -19.23 7.41
CA GLU A 47 14.14 -20.01 6.24
C GLU A 47 12.83 -19.48 5.65
N SER A 48 11.88 -19.09 6.52
CA SER A 48 10.62 -18.45 6.11
C SER A 48 10.83 -17.22 5.26
N HIS A 49 11.80 -16.36 5.62
CA HIS A 49 12.15 -15.17 4.85
C HIS A 49 12.77 -15.53 3.49
N LEU A 50 13.64 -16.56 3.47
CA LEU A 50 14.27 -17.01 2.23
C LEU A 50 13.25 -17.56 1.23
N VAL A 51 12.24 -18.30 1.69
CA VAL A 51 11.15 -18.80 0.85
C VAL A 51 10.42 -17.67 0.16
N VAL A 52 10.10 -16.60 0.89
CA VAL A 52 9.40 -15.42 0.32
C VAL A 52 10.27 -14.71 -0.71
N VAL A 53 11.55 -14.50 -0.41
CA VAL A 53 12.47 -13.86 -1.37
C VAL A 53 12.62 -14.69 -2.64
N LYS A 54 12.77 -16.01 -2.52
CA LYS A 54 12.81 -16.90 -3.69
C LYS A 54 11.52 -16.78 -4.53
N ARG A 55 10.36 -16.66 -3.88
CA ARG A 55 9.08 -16.48 -4.57
C ARG A 55 9.01 -15.13 -5.30
N ILE A 56 9.46 -14.05 -4.68
CA ILE A 56 9.53 -12.73 -5.32
C ILE A 56 10.41 -12.80 -6.58
N PHE A 57 11.58 -13.43 -6.52
CA PHE A 57 12.45 -13.58 -7.69
C PHE A 57 11.83 -14.44 -8.80
N LYS A 58 11.08 -15.50 -8.46
CA LYS A 58 10.32 -16.28 -9.44
C LYS A 58 9.25 -15.46 -10.14
N TYR A 59 8.57 -14.56 -9.39
CA TYR A 59 7.61 -13.63 -9.95
C TYR A 59 8.29 -12.63 -10.90
N LEU A 60 9.37 -11.98 -10.48
CA LEU A 60 10.13 -11.03 -11.30
C LEU A 60 10.72 -11.69 -12.55
N LYS A 61 11.14 -12.95 -12.47
CA LYS A 61 11.57 -13.73 -13.62
C LYS A 61 10.44 -13.93 -14.63
N GLY A 62 9.22 -14.14 -14.15
CA GLY A 62 8.02 -14.33 -14.97
C GLY A 62 7.43 -13.05 -15.56
N THR A 63 7.84 -11.88 -15.06
CA THR A 63 7.26 -10.58 -15.44
C THR A 63 8.31 -9.55 -15.86
N PRO A 64 9.26 -9.88 -16.76
CA PRO A 64 10.37 -8.99 -17.11
C PRO A 64 9.90 -7.72 -17.82
N ASN A 65 8.77 -7.77 -18.48
CA ASN A 65 8.20 -6.68 -19.27
C ASN A 65 7.02 -5.97 -18.58
N LEU A 66 6.75 -6.30 -17.32
CA LEU A 66 5.71 -5.62 -16.55
C LEU A 66 6.20 -4.24 -16.10
N GLY A 67 5.45 -3.19 -16.44
CA GLY A 67 5.79 -1.82 -16.07
C GLY A 67 4.59 -0.89 -16.05
N LEU A 68 4.77 0.28 -15.44
CA LEU A 68 3.79 1.35 -15.47
C LEU A 68 3.93 2.13 -16.78
N TRP A 69 2.79 2.39 -17.42
CA TRP A 69 2.76 3.16 -18.66
C TRP A 69 2.13 4.54 -18.45
N TYR A 70 2.84 5.58 -18.83
CA TYR A 70 2.39 6.97 -18.74
C TYR A 70 2.31 7.57 -20.15
N PRO A 71 1.13 7.56 -20.81
CA PRO A 71 0.98 8.11 -22.14
C PRO A 71 1.09 9.64 -22.13
N LYS A 72 1.66 10.19 -23.20
CA LYS A 72 1.67 11.65 -23.40
C LYS A 72 0.25 12.16 -23.62
N GLY A 73 -0.10 13.27 -22.97
CA GLY A 73 -1.42 13.89 -23.12
C GLY A 73 -2.51 13.27 -22.23
N SER A 74 -2.13 12.48 -21.22
CA SER A 74 -3.05 12.12 -20.15
C SER A 74 -3.57 13.35 -19.42
N GLY A 75 -4.79 13.25 -18.89
CA GLY A 75 -5.38 14.27 -18.03
C GLY A 75 -4.71 14.31 -16.64
N PHE A 76 -5.28 15.11 -15.76
CA PHE A 76 -4.78 15.34 -14.40
C PHE A 76 -5.83 14.98 -13.34
N ASP A 77 -6.73 14.02 -13.59
CA ASP A 77 -7.72 13.58 -12.60
C ASP A 77 -7.04 12.84 -11.43
N LEU A 78 -6.84 13.55 -10.31
CA LEU A 78 -6.15 13.03 -9.13
C LEU A 78 -7.13 12.34 -8.19
N LYS A 79 -6.85 11.08 -7.88
CA LYS A 79 -7.57 10.25 -6.90
C LYS A 79 -6.59 9.55 -5.97
N ALA A 80 -7.01 9.25 -4.76
CA ALA A 80 -6.20 8.47 -3.83
C ALA A 80 -7.00 7.30 -3.28
N TYR A 81 -6.32 6.19 -3.03
CA TYR A 81 -6.85 5.01 -2.36
C TYR A 81 -6.00 4.71 -1.16
N PHE A 82 -6.63 4.21 -0.14
CA PHE A 82 -5.98 3.97 1.12
C PHE A 82 -6.58 2.74 1.81
N ASP A 83 -5.71 1.88 2.36
CA ASP A 83 -6.10 0.72 3.16
C ASP A 83 -5.20 0.54 4.37
N SER A 84 -5.67 -0.21 5.34
CA SER A 84 -4.93 -0.57 6.54
C SER A 84 -5.27 -2.01 6.93
N ASP A 85 -4.27 -2.89 6.85
CA ASP A 85 -4.38 -4.27 7.32
C ASP A 85 -4.12 -4.32 8.83
N TYR A 86 -5.22 -4.35 9.60
CA TYR A 86 -5.17 -4.34 11.07
C TYR A 86 -4.62 -5.66 11.62
N ALA A 87 -3.54 -5.57 12.41
CA ALA A 87 -2.89 -6.73 13.02
C ALA A 87 -2.54 -7.86 12.02
N GLY A 88 -2.35 -7.51 10.74
CA GLY A 88 -2.14 -8.48 9.66
C GLY A 88 -0.86 -9.31 9.79
N CYS A 89 0.13 -8.82 10.55
CA CYS A 89 1.30 -9.64 10.88
C CYS A 89 0.99 -10.58 12.05
N ASN A 90 0.91 -11.87 11.78
CA ASN A 90 0.62 -12.89 12.80
C ASN A 90 1.69 -12.99 13.91
N LEU A 91 2.92 -12.58 13.64
CA LEU A 91 4.05 -12.72 14.58
C LEU A 91 4.12 -11.56 15.59
N ASP A 92 3.93 -10.32 15.16
CA ASP A 92 4.05 -9.14 16.05
C ASP A 92 2.77 -8.31 16.14
N ARG A 93 1.67 -8.77 15.54
CA ARG A 93 0.34 -8.13 15.56
C ARG A 93 0.35 -6.66 15.13
N LYS A 94 1.37 -6.25 14.39
CA LYS A 94 1.43 -4.90 13.84
C LYS A 94 0.61 -4.79 12.58
N SER A 95 0.05 -3.62 12.39
CA SER A 95 -0.74 -3.26 11.21
C SER A 95 0.16 -2.77 10.08
N THR A 96 -0.29 -2.94 8.86
CA THR A 96 0.35 -2.36 7.68
C THR A 96 -0.57 -1.31 7.07
N SER A 97 -0.06 -0.11 6.87
CA SER A 97 -0.76 0.95 6.15
C SER A 97 -0.26 1.02 4.72
N GLY A 98 -1.16 1.15 3.79
CA GLY A 98 -0.84 1.30 2.39
C GLY A 98 -1.74 2.33 1.73
N GLY A 99 -1.20 3.01 0.74
CA GLY A 99 -1.95 3.96 -0.06
C GLY A 99 -1.33 4.18 -1.41
N CYS A 100 -2.13 4.68 -2.32
CA CYS A 100 -1.68 5.04 -3.64
C CYS A 100 -2.42 6.26 -4.18
N GLN A 101 -1.75 7.00 -5.04
CA GLN A 101 -2.30 8.14 -5.74
C GLN A 101 -2.31 7.84 -7.24
N ILE A 102 -3.46 8.02 -7.83
CA ILE A 102 -3.74 7.77 -9.24
C ILE A 102 -3.97 9.12 -9.92
N LEU A 103 -3.22 9.39 -10.99
CA LEU A 103 -3.39 10.55 -11.81
C LEU A 103 -3.86 10.11 -13.20
N ASP A 104 -5.07 10.50 -13.56
CA ASP A 104 -5.72 10.10 -14.83
C ASP A 104 -5.64 8.58 -15.10
N GLY A 105 -6.01 7.78 -14.09
CA GLY A 105 -5.98 6.32 -14.18
C GLY A 105 -4.60 5.67 -14.10
N LYS A 106 -3.53 6.43 -13.79
CA LYS A 106 -2.15 5.92 -13.68
C LYS A 106 -1.61 6.08 -12.28
N LEU A 107 -0.97 5.03 -11.78
CA LEU A 107 -0.31 5.04 -10.49
C LEU A 107 0.92 5.96 -10.52
N VAL A 108 0.89 7.05 -9.76
CA VAL A 108 2.00 8.03 -9.71
C VAL A 108 2.76 8.01 -8.38
N CYS A 109 2.12 7.57 -7.30
CA CYS A 109 2.75 7.44 -6.01
C CYS A 109 2.12 6.30 -5.22
N TRP A 110 2.91 5.61 -4.41
CA TRP A 110 2.41 4.56 -3.52
C TRP A 110 3.30 4.41 -2.29
N SER A 111 2.72 3.85 -1.24
CA SER A 111 3.45 3.52 -0.02
C SER A 111 2.90 2.25 0.61
N ALA A 112 3.79 1.49 1.22
CA ALA A 112 3.46 0.36 2.08
C ALA A 112 4.35 0.45 3.32
N LYS A 113 3.75 0.62 4.50
CA LYS A 113 4.51 0.82 5.73
C LYS A 113 3.92 0.02 6.88
N LYS A 114 4.74 -0.85 7.46
CA LYS A 114 4.42 -1.51 8.72
C LYS A 114 4.45 -0.46 9.84
N GLN A 115 3.38 -0.40 10.64
CA GLN A 115 3.30 0.56 11.74
C GLN A 115 4.28 0.20 12.86
N SER A 116 4.88 1.21 13.49
CA SER A 116 5.87 1.02 14.54
C SER A 116 5.27 0.58 15.87
N PHE A 117 3.99 0.83 16.09
CA PHE A 117 3.27 0.52 17.31
C PHE A 117 2.14 -0.49 17.07
N MET A 118 1.81 -1.27 18.10
CA MET A 118 0.58 -2.05 18.12
C MET A 118 -0.57 -1.13 18.50
N ALA A 119 -1.53 -0.96 17.61
CA ALA A 119 -2.72 -0.20 17.91
C ALA A 119 -3.71 -1.06 18.69
N MET A 120 -4.05 -0.66 19.91
CA MET A 120 -5.10 -1.32 20.69
C MET A 120 -6.51 -1.07 20.14
N LEU A 121 -6.65 -0.12 19.22
CA LEU A 121 -7.91 0.24 18.59
C LEU A 121 -7.72 0.30 17.06
N LEU A 122 -8.57 -0.40 16.33
CA LEU A 122 -8.64 -0.37 14.86
C LEU A 122 -8.67 1.07 14.32
N ALA A 123 -9.52 1.93 14.93
CA ALA A 123 -9.65 3.32 14.53
C ALA A 123 -8.32 4.10 14.55
N LYS A 124 -7.42 3.84 15.52
CA LYS A 124 -6.12 4.52 15.60
C LYS A 124 -5.22 4.17 14.43
N THR A 125 -5.15 2.89 14.08
CA THR A 125 -4.39 2.38 12.93
C THR A 125 -4.84 3.07 11.65
N GLU A 126 -6.13 3.15 11.48
CA GLU A 126 -6.77 3.72 10.30
C GLU A 126 -6.55 5.22 10.18
N TYR A 127 -6.68 5.98 11.29
CA TYR A 127 -6.44 7.42 11.28
C TYR A 127 -5.00 7.80 10.92
N VAL A 128 -4.03 7.13 11.51
CA VAL A 128 -2.61 7.38 11.19
C VAL A 128 -2.34 7.18 9.72
N ALA A 129 -2.96 6.22 9.18
CA ALA A 129 -2.76 5.83 7.83
C ALA A 129 -3.50 6.76 6.83
N VAL A 130 -4.76 7.16 7.11
CA VAL A 130 -5.47 8.20 6.33
C VAL A 130 -4.70 9.53 6.33
N ALA A 131 -4.11 9.92 7.47
CA ALA A 131 -3.34 11.17 7.53
C ALA A 131 -2.10 11.14 6.63
N GLY A 132 -1.40 10.02 6.57
CA GLY A 132 -0.27 9.85 5.66
C GLY A 132 -0.70 10.00 4.19
N CYS A 133 -1.80 9.37 3.81
CA CYS A 133 -2.37 9.50 2.47
C CYS A 133 -2.82 10.95 2.18
N CYS A 134 -3.50 11.58 3.14
CA CYS A 134 -3.94 12.97 3.03
C CYS A 134 -2.75 13.91 2.81
N ALA A 135 -1.68 13.78 3.60
CA ALA A 135 -0.47 14.59 3.45
C ALA A 135 0.15 14.43 2.06
N GLN A 136 0.20 13.21 1.53
CA GLN A 136 0.73 12.93 0.20
C GLN A 136 -0.15 13.54 -0.90
N VAL A 137 -1.48 13.44 -0.77
CA VAL A 137 -2.43 14.07 -1.70
C VAL A 137 -2.26 15.58 -1.73
N LEU A 138 -2.15 16.21 -0.56
CA LEU A 138 -1.95 17.66 -0.43
C LEU A 138 -0.62 18.10 -1.05
N TRP A 139 0.42 17.30 -0.87
CA TRP A 139 1.72 17.57 -1.50
C TRP A 139 1.61 17.50 -3.04
N ILE A 140 1.00 16.44 -3.59
CA ILE A 140 0.79 16.32 -5.05
C ILE A 140 -0.06 17.47 -5.56
N LYS A 141 -1.16 17.81 -4.86
CA LYS A 141 -2.02 18.96 -5.20
C LYS A 141 -1.20 20.25 -5.28
N SER A 142 -0.32 20.51 -4.30
CA SER A 142 0.57 21.66 -4.30
C SER A 142 1.53 21.65 -5.49
N GLN A 143 2.15 20.51 -5.80
CA GLN A 143 3.06 20.39 -6.95
C GLN A 143 2.34 20.65 -8.28
N LEU A 144 1.12 20.14 -8.43
CA LEU A 144 0.34 20.34 -9.67
C LEU A 144 -0.16 21.79 -9.82
N THR A 145 -0.35 22.50 -8.72
CA THR A 145 -0.66 23.93 -8.75
C THR A 145 0.47 24.75 -9.39
N ASP A 146 1.73 24.35 -9.21
CA ASP A 146 2.89 24.98 -9.86
C ASP A 146 2.87 24.84 -11.40
N TYR A 147 2.02 23.94 -11.92
CA TYR A 147 1.78 23.71 -13.36
C TYR A 147 0.39 24.21 -13.80
N ASP A 148 -0.23 25.13 -13.04
CA ASP A 148 -1.57 25.68 -13.30
C ASP A 148 -2.72 24.65 -13.28
N VAL A 149 -2.49 23.47 -12.67
CA VAL A 149 -3.54 22.46 -12.48
C VAL A 149 -4.17 22.66 -11.11
N LEU A 150 -5.40 23.20 -11.11
CA LEU A 150 -6.13 23.51 -9.88
C LEU A 150 -7.17 22.44 -9.57
N TYR A 151 -7.25 22.06 -8.31
CA TYR A 151 -8.27 21.12 -7.80
C TYR A 151 -9.11 21.78 -6.73
N ASP A 152 -10.41 21.64 -6.82
CA ASP A 152 -11.31 21.99 -5.71
C ASP A 152 -11.13 21.01 -4.59
N LYS A 153 -11.52 19.76 -4.81
CA LYS A 153 -11.40 18.65 -3.83
C LYS A 153 -10.74 17.45 -4.47
N VAL A 154 -9.91 16.76 -3.73
CA VAL A 154 -9.35 15.48 -4.17
C VAL A 154 -10.06 14.33 -3.45
N PRO A 155 -10.68 13.38 -4.17
CA PRO A 155 -11.33 12.23 -3.57
C PRO A 155 -10.29 11.23 -3.04
N ILE A 156 -10.50 10.79 -1.79
CA ILE A 156 -9.74 9.72 -1.15
C ILE A 156 -10.71 8.58 -0.84
N PHE A 157 -10.46 7.41 -1.43
CA PHE A 157 -11.29 6.23 -1.32
C PHE A 157 -10.83 5.31 -0.20
N TYR A 158 -11.77 4.91 0.64
CA TYR A 158 -11.50 4.11 1.82
C TYR A 158 -12.63 3.13 2.12
N ASN A 159 -12.30 1.93 2.59
CA ASN A 159 -13.27 0.84 2.82
C ASN A 159 -13.85 0.77 4.25
N ASN A 160 -13.58 1.75 5.12
CA ASN A 160 -14.10 1.78 6.48
C ASN A 160 -15.08 2.93 6.70
N THR A 161 -16.37 2.58 6.79
CA THR A 161 -17.45 3.55 7.03
C THR A 161 -17.37 4.23 8.39
N SER A 162 -16.88 3.52 9.42
CA SER A 162 -16.74 4.08 10.77
C SER A 162 -15.70 5.20 10.81
N ALA A 163 -14.56 5.03 10.16
CA ALA A 163 -13.53 6.05 10.08
C ALA A 163 -14.03 7.28 9.28
N ILE A 164 -14.77 7.06 8.18
CA ILE A 164 -15.40 8.15 7.42
C ILE A 164 -16.42 8.88 8.28
N ALA A 165 -17.27 8.18 9.03
CA ALA A 165 -18.26 8.78 9.92
C ALA A 165 -17.62 9.62 11.02
N ILE A 166 -16.56 9.11 11.65
CA ILE A 166 -15.83 9.86 12.70
C ILE A 166 -15.17 11.11 12.12
N SER A 167 -14.56 11.03 10.92
CA SER A 167 -13.92 12.20 10.30
C SER A 167 -14.90 13.32 9.93
N LYS A 168 -16.16 12.98 9.70
CA LYS A 168 -17.27 13.94 9.45
C LYS A 168 -17.96 14.42 10.73
N ASN A 169 -17.77 13.76 11.86
CA ASN A 169 -18.49 14.06 13.10
C ASN A 169 -17.82 15.21 13.87
N LEU A 170 -18.63 16.21 14.24
CA LEU A 170 -18.17 17.43 14.96
C LEU A 170 -17.90 17.21 16.45
N VAL A 171 -18.39 16.09 17.02
CA VAL A 171 -18.29 15.81 18.44
C VAL A 171 -17.06 14.97 18.74
N LEU A 172 -16.14 15.50 19.56
CA LEU A 172 -14.99 14.78 20.09
C LEU A 172 -15.47 13.60 20.94
N HIS A 173 -15.25 12.39 20.46
CA HIS A 173 -15.50 11.20 21.30
C HIS A 173 -14.39 11.10 22.36
N PRO A 174 -14.71 10.83 23.65
CA PRO A 174 -13.70 10.71 24.73
C PRO A 174 -12.63 9.66 24.45
N ARG A 175 -12.90 8.70 23.55
CA ARG A 175 -11.97 7.64 23.13
C ARG A 175 -10.93 8.07 22.11
N THR A 176 -11.03 9.30 21.56
CA THR A 176 -10.13 9.79 20.47
C THR A 176 -8.99 10.67 20.96
N LYS A 177 -8.90 10.92 22.30
CA LYS A 177 -7.91 11.82 22.90
C LYS A 177 -6.44 11.53 22.53
N HIS A 178 -6.12 10.29 22.17
CA HIS A 178 -4.77 9.87 21.72
C HIS A 178 -4.56 10.00 20.20
N ILE A 179 -5.59 10.41 19.46
CA ILE A 179 -5.56 10.53 17.97
C ILE A 179 -5.68 12.02 17.60
N ASP A 180 -5.66 12.91 18.57
CA ASP A 180 -6.11 14.29 18.47
C ASP A 180 -5.49 15.06 17.29
N ILE A 181 -4.16 15.07 17.18
CA ILE A 181 -3.45 15.85 16.15
C ILE A 181 -3.78 15.33 14.74
N THR A 182 -3.77 14.02 14.55
CA THR A 182 -4.04 13.36 13.28
C THR A 182 -5.49 13.55 12.84
N TYR A 183 -6.41 13.48 13.81
CA TYR A 183 -7.83 13.73 13.61
C TYR A 183 -8.09 15.18 13.19
N HIS A 184 -7.52 16.13 13.90
CA HIS A 184 -7.65 17.55 13.57
C HIS A 184 -7.08 17.88 12.19
N PHE A 185 -5.96 17.29 11.82
CA PHE A 185 -5.36 17.46 10.50
C PHE A 185 -6.30 17.03 9.38
N ILE A 186 -6.81 15.80 9.42
CA ILE A 186 -7.72 15.27 8.38
C ILE A 186 -8.99 16.13 8.32
N ARG A 187 -9.61 16.40 9.47
CA ARG A 187 -10.84 17.19 9.57
C ARG A 187 -10.67 18.60 9.03
N ASP A 188 -9.58 19.27 9.36
CA ASP A 188 -9.28 20.63 8.90
C ASP A 188 -9.24 20.68 7.36
N HIS A 189 -8.60 19.69 6.72
CA HIS A 189 -8.53 19.61 5.27
C HIS A 189 -9.85 19.20 4.60
N ILE A 190 -10.71 18.43 5.26
CA ILE A 190 -12.08 18.16 4.79
C ILE A 190 -12.91 19.46 4.86
N LEU A 191 -12.87 20.19 5.99
CA LEU A 191 -13.62 21.42 6.18
C LEU A 191 -13.16 22.54 5.23
N LYS A 192 -11.87 22.62 4.94
CA LYS A 192 -11.31 23.54 3.93
C LYS A 192 -11.64 23.14 2.49
N GLY A 193 -12.25 22.00 2.28
CA GLY A 193 -12.56 21.50 0.94
C GLY A 193 -11.34 21.07 0.12
N ASN A 194 -10.23 20.72 0.77
CA ASN A 194 -9.04 20.24 0.08
C ASN A 194 -9.14 18.78 -0.35
N ILE A 195 -9.83 17.98 0.46
CA ILE A 195 -10.05 16.55 0.25
C ILE A 195 -11.49 16.16 0.55
N GLU A 196 -11.92 15.04 0.01
CA GLU A 196 -13.20 14.42 0.31
C GLU A 196 -13.02 12.90 0.51
N LEU A 197 -13.60 12.35 1.59
CA LEU A 197 -13.54 10.92 1.87
C LEU A 197 -14.75 10.20 1.28
N HIS A 198 -14.51 9.19 0.48
CA HIS A 198 -15.51 8.34 -0.16
C HIS A 198 -15.38 6.89 0.31
N PHE A 199 -16.50 6.25 0.52
CA PHE A 199 -16.52 4.81 0.75
C PHE A 199 -16.27 4.05 -0.56
N VAL A 200 -15.43 3.01 -0.48
CA VAL A 200 -15.25 2.03 -1.55
C VAL A 200 -15.43 0.62 -0.98
N PRO A 201 -16.19 -0.26 -1.65
CA PRO A 201 -16.25 -1.67 -1.26
C PRO A 201 -14.88 -2.33 -1.29
N THR A 202 -14.66 -3.31 -0.39
CA THR A 202 -13.36 -4.00 -0.27
C THR A 202 -12.91 -4.61 -1.60
N ASP A 203 -13.82 -5.16 -2.38
CA ASP A 203 -13.50 -5.73 -3.70
C ASP A 203 -12.96 -4.71 -4.70
N LEU A 204 -13.24 -3.43 -4.50
CA LEU A 204 -12.78 -2.32 -5.34
C LEU A 204 -11.64 -1.51 -4.70
N GLN A 205 -11.13 -1.95 -3.54
CA GLN A 205 -10.04 -1.27 -2.84
C GLN A 205 -8.69 -1.58 -3.50
N ILE A 206 -8.20 -0.64 -4.29
CA ILE A 206 -6.94 -0.80 -5.02
C ILE A 206 -5.73 -0.82 -4.06
N ALA A 207 -5.82 -0.13 -2.91
CA ALA A 207 -4.74 -0.06 -1.95
C ALA A 207 -4.46 -1.39 -1.21
N ASP A 208 -5.34 -2.38 -1.30
CA ASP A 208 -5.18 -3.71 -0.71
C ASP A 208 -3.86 -4.40 -1.11
N ILE A 209 -3.40 -4.18 -2.34
CA ILE A 209 -2.15 -4.76 -2.85
C ILE A 209 -0.89 -4.28 -2.08
N PHE A 210 -0.99 -3.13 -1.39
CA PHE A 210 0.12 -2.53 -0.63
C PHE A 210 0.08 -2.89 0.85
N THR A 211 -0.99 -3.51 1.34
CA THR A 211 -1.17 -3.80 2.77
C THR A 211 -1.10 -5.27 3.10
N LYS A 212 -1.57 -6.14 2.21
CA LYS A 212 -1.71 -7.57 2.48
C LYS A 212 -1.32 -8.43 1.28
N ALA A 213 -0.92 -9.67 1.57
CA ALA A 213 -0.74 -10.67 0.52
C ALA A 213 -2.12 -11.07 -0.02
N LEU A 214 -2.23 -11.18 -1.34
CA LEU A 214 -3.48 -11.46 -2.02
C LEU A 214 -3.43 -12.80 -2.76
N ALA A 215 -4.58 -13.42 -2.91
CA ALA A 215 -4.73 -14.55 -3.83
C ALA A 215 -4.45 -14.11 -5.27
N GLU A 216 -3.93 -15.02 -6.10
CA GLU A 216 -3.51 -14.72 -7.47
C GLU A 216 -4.56 -13.97 -8.32
N PRO A 217 -5.86 -14.34 -8.32
CA PRO A 217 -6.86 -13.62 -9.12
C PRO A 217 -7.01 -12.15 -8.70
N SER A 218 -7.08 -11.88 -7.39
CA SER A 218 -7.20 -10.52 -6.85
C SER A 218 -5.94 -9.70 -7.11
N PHE A 219 -4.76 -10.31 -6.92
CA PHE A 219 -3.49 -9.66 -7.22
C PHE A 219 -3.39 -9.27 -8.69
N THR A 220 -3.68 -10.19 -9.62
CA THR A 220 -3.61 -9.93 -11.07
C THR A 220 -4.57 -8.83 -11.49
N ARG A 221 -5.80 -8.83 -10.97
CA ARG A 221 -6.78 -7.78 -11.21
C ARG A 221 -6.25 -6.41 -10.77
N LEU A 222 -5.76 -6.30 -9.54
CA LEU A 222 -5.26 -5.02 -9.00
C LEU A 222 -4.01 -4.52 -9.74
N VAL A 223 -3.12 -5.42 -10.16
CA VAL A 223 -1.96 -5.06 -11.00
C VAL A 223 -2.43 -4.40 -12.31
N THR A 224 -3.48 -4.91 -12.92
CA THR A 224 -4.06 -4.34 -14.15
C THR A 224 -4.73 -2.98 -13.87
N GLU A 225 -5.52 -2.88 -12.81
CA GLU A 225 -6.22 -1.64 -12.42
C GLU A 225 -5.24 -0.50 -12.08
N LEU A 226 -4.07 -0.82 -11.54
CA LEU A 226 -3.00 0.16 -11.28
C LEU A 226 -2.30 0.67 -12.55
N GLY A 227 -2.73 0.22 -13.72
CA GLY A 227 -2.16 0.65 -15.00
C GLY A 227 -0.84 -0.03 -15.36
N ASN A 228 -0.56 -1.19 -14.75
CA ASN A 228 0.56 -2.03 -15.16
C ASN A 228 0.23 -2.75 -16.47
N LEU A 229 1.05 -2.54 -17.48
CA LEU A 229 0.93 -3.17 -18.78
C LEU A 229 2.18 -4.03 -19.06
N ASN A 230 1.98 -5.12 -19.79
CA ASN A 230 3.11 -5.83 -20.40
C ASN A 230 3.64 -4.99 -21.56
N VAL A 231 4.77 -4.35 -21.35
CA VAL A 231 5.46 -3.59 -22.41
C VAL A 231 6.13 -4.60 -23.34
N THR A 232 5.46 -4.91 -24.42
CA THR A 232 6.09 -5.65 -25.52
C THR A 232 6.96 -4.67 -26.30
N THR A 233 8.26 -4.91 -26.29
CA THR A 233 9.23 -4.24 -27.19
C THR A 233 9.05 -4.68 -28.61
#